data_8d669225b8dbd147e0fb74b1258af628
#
_entry.id   8d669225b8dbd147e0fb74b1258af628
#
_cell.length_a   1.000
_cell.length_b   1.000
_cell.length_c   1.000
_cell.angle_alpha   90.00
_cell.angle_beta   90.00
_cell.angle_gamma   90.00
#
_symmetry.space_group_name_H-M   'P 1'
#
loop_
_entity.id
_entity.type
_entity.pdbx_description
1 polymer ?
#
loop_
_entity_poly.entity_id
_entity_poly.type
_entity_poly.pdbx_seq_one_letter_code
_entity_poly.pdbx_strand_id
1 'polypeptide(L)'
;YGDTYEAFVVMDADNLVAPNYLSVINQAFDAGYLVCTSYRNSKNFDSSWISSAYATWFMREAKFLNNARMMMGTSCAISGSGWMVSARIVKGMHGWDFHTLTEDIQFSTFCCAHNIQIGYAPAEFFDEQPLTFKASWIQRLRWTKGFYQVFFSYGTDLLKGIVKGQFA
;
A
#
# COMPACT_ATOMS: atom_id res chain seq x y z
N TYR A 1 -14.42 17.59 -2.91
CA TYR A 1 -13.57 17.23 -1.73
C TYR A 1 -12.10 17.59 -1.94
N GLY A 2 -11.54 17.42 -3.12
CA GLY A 2 -10.11 17.71 -3.39
C GLY A 2 -9.69 19.17 -3.25
N ASP A 3 -10.60 20.13 -3.18
CA ASP A 3 -10.29 21.54 -2.95
C ASP A 3 -10.30 21.90 -1.45
N THR A 4 -10.78 21.00 -0.60
CA THR A 4 -10.89 21.19 0.85
C THR A 4 -9.80 20.46 1.62
N TYR A 5 -9.27 19.36 1.06
CA TYR A 5 -8.28 18.51 1.71
C TYR A 5 -7.00 18.38 0.89
N GLU A 6 -5.85 18.31 1.54
CA GLU A 6 -4.53 18.19 0.90
C GLU A 6 -4.13 16.74 0.63
N ALA A 7 -4.64 15.82 1.45
CA ALA A 7 -4.38 14.39 1.33
C ALA A 7 -5.56 13.54 1.82
N PHE A 8 -5.59 12.29 1.40
CA PHE A 8 -6.55 11.28 1.81
C PHE A 8 -5.83 10.07 2.40
N VAL A 9 -6.37 9.53 3.48
CA VAL A 9 -5.91 8.26 4.07
C VAL A 9 -6.91 7.18 3.73
N VAL A 10 -6.42 6.07 3.19
CA VAL A 10 -7.24 4.91 2.79
C VAL A 10 -7.10 3.82 3.85
N MET A 11 -8.25 3.44 4.41
CA MET A 11 -8.37 2.44 5.48
C MET A 11 -9.52 1.50 5.20
N ASP A 12 -9.35 0.22 5.51
CA ASP A 12 -10.46 -0.72 5.56
C ASP A 12 -11.35 -0.43 6.78
N ALA A 13 -12.63 -0.73 6.66
CA ALA A 13 -13.61 -0.38 7.71
C ALA A 13 -13.38 -1.09 9.05
N ASP A 14 -12.63 -2.17 9.05
CA ASP A 14 -12.28 -2.95 10.23
C ASP A 14 -10.91 -2.60 10.83
N ASN A 15 -10.15 -1.69 10.22
CA ASN A 15 -8.84 -1.31 10.74
C ASN A 15 -8.96 -0.45 12.02
N LEU A 16 -8.04 -0.67 12.95
CA LEU A 16 -7.81 0.19 14.10
C LEU A 16 -6.48 0.93 13.91
N VAL A 17 -6.43 2.18 14.33
CA VAL A 17 -5.22 3.00 14.22
C VAL A 17 -4.66 3.37 15.58
N ALA A 18 -3.33 3.45 15.68
CA ALA A 18 -2.69 3.99 16.88
C ALA A 18 -3.06 5.48 17.07
N PRO A 19 -3.11 5.98 18.31
CA PRO A 19 -3.53 7.36 18.58
C PRO A 19 -2.72 8.44 17.85
N ASN A 20 -1.47 8.16 17.54
CA ASN A 20 -0.55 9.05 16.82
C ASN A 20 -0.50 8.81 15.32
N TYR A 21 -1.33 7.94 14.76
CA TYR A 21 -1.29 7.54 13.35
C TYR A 21 -1.28 8.73 12.39
N LEU A 22 -2.26 9.61 12.51
CA LEU A 22 -2.39 10.78 11.63
C LEU A 22 -1.20 11.74 11.76
N SER A 23 -0.69 11.94 12.98
CA SER A 23 0.49 12.78 13.21
C SER A 23 1.73 12.24 12.50
N VAL A 24 1.94 10.91 12.54
CA VAL A 24 3.09 10.27 11.90
C VAL A 24 2.96 10.26 10.38
N ILE A 25 1.77 10.01 9.85
CA ILE A 25 1.50 10.10 8.40
C ILE A 25 1.69 11.53 7.89
N ASN A 26 1.23 12.54 8.66
CA ASN A 26 1.39 13.95 8.29
C ASN A 26 2.86 14.36 8.23
N GLN A 27 3.73 13.84 9.11
CA GLN A 27 5.16 14.10 9.03
C GLN A 27 5.77 13.61 7.71
N ALA A 28 5.33 12.47 7.18
CA ALA A 28 5.77 11.98 5.89
C ALA A 28 5.25 12.87 4.74
N PHE A 29 4.01 13.35 4.85
CA PHE A 29 3.44 14.31 3.89
C PHE A 29 4.22 15.64 3.90
N ASP A 30 4.51 16.18 5.07
CA ASP A 30 5.29 17.42 5.24
C ASP A 30 6.75 17.26 4.75
N ALA A 31 7.28 16.03 4.80
CA ALA A 31 8.59 15.70 4.21
C ALA A 31 8.57 15.60 2.68
N GLY A 32 7.39 15.77 2.05
CA GLY A 32 7.21 15.84 0.60
C GLY A 32 6.76 14.56 -0.08
N TYR A 33 6.48 13.48 0.65
CA TYR A 33 5.94 12.25 0.08
C TYR A 33 4.47 12.44 -0.33
N LEU A 34 4.19 12.38 -1.62
CA LEU A 34 2.84 12.51 -2.16
C LEU A 34 2.00 11.23 -2.00
N VAL A 35 2.66 10.11 -1.85
CA VAL A 35 2.06 8.79 -1.54
C VAL A 35 2.93 8.14 -0.46
N CYS A 36 2.29 7.55 0.53
CA CYS A 36 3.01 6.93 1.67
C CYS A 36 2.24 5.72 2.19
N THR A 37 2.93 4.59 2.32
CA THR A 37 2.41 3.41 3.04
C THR A 37 2.81 3.45 4.51
N SER A 38 2.18 2.64 5.35
CA SER A 38 2.40 2.67 6.78
C SER A 38 2.69 1.30 7.41
N TYR A 39 2.88 1.26 8.72
CA TYR A 39 3.21 0.04 9.45
C TYR A 39 1.96 -0.78 9.76
N ARG A 40 1.80 -1.91 9.08
CA ARG A 40 0.69 -2.84 9.26
C ARG A 40 1.02 -3.85 10.34
N ASN A 41 0.26 -3.82 11.43
CA ASN A 41 0.25 -4.78 12.52
C ASN A 41 -1.03 -5.63 12.45
N SER A 42 -1.28 -6.50 13.43
CA SER A 42 -2.44 -7.40 13.46
C SER A 42 -3.19 -7.30 14.78
N LYS A 43 -4.54 -7.30 14.70
CA LYS A 43 -5.42 -7.36 15.87
C LYS A 43 -5.49 -8.76 16.49
N ASN A 44 -5.30 -9.79 15.68
CA ASN A 44 -5.57 -11.18 16.01
C ASN A 44 -4.36 -12.10 15.75
N PHE A 45 -3.17 -11.61 16.10
CA PHE A 45 -1.90 -12.32 15.86
C PHE A 45 -1.90 -13.74 16.42
N ASP A 46 -2.37 -13.93 17.65
CA ASP A 46 -2.32 -15.17 18.42
C ASP A 46 -3.60 -16.06 18.25
N SER A 47 -4.55 -15.64 17.42
CA SER A 47 -5.82 -16.34 17.29
C SER A 47 -5.72 -17.67 16.52
N SER A 48 -4.75 -17.81 15.61
CA SER A 48 -4.45 -19.06 14.90
C SER A 48 -3.05 -19.02 14.29
N TRP A 49 -2.48 -20.18 13.96
CA TRP A 49 -1.21 -20.23 13.24
C TRP A 49 -1.25 -19.53 11.87
N ILE A 50 -2.45 -19.49 11.25
CA ILE A 50 -2.64 -18.80 9.96
C ILE A 50 -2.59 -17.29 10.17
N SER A 51 -3.31 -16.75 11.15
CA SER A 51 -3.26 -15.33 11.47
C SER A 51 -1.86 -14.88 11.89
N SER A 52 -1.16 -15.69 12.68
CA SER A 52 0.24 -15.42 13.05
C SER A 52 1.17 -15.36 11.82
N ALA A 53 1.02 -16.31 10.88
CA ALA A 53 1.83 -16.33 9.65
C ALA A 53 1.56 -15.10 8.76
N TYR A 54 0.30 -14.70 8.60
CA TYR A 54 -0.07 -13.49 7.86
C TYR A 54 0.45 -12.23 8.54
N ALA A 55 0.24 -12.10 9.84
CA ALA A 55 0.72 -10.95 10.60
C ALA A 55 2.25 -10.82 10.51
N THR A 56 2.98 -11.91 10.69
CA THR A 56 4.45 -11.92 10.53
C THR A 56 4.87 -11.49 9.13
N TRP A 57 4.16 -11.95 8.08
CA TRP A 57 4.42 -11.55 6.71
C TRP A 57 4.26 -10.04 6.52
N PHE A 58 3.13 -9.45 6.93
CA PHE A 58 2.87 -8.03 6.75
C PHE A 58 3.75 -7.13 7.62
N MET A 59 4.02 -7.52 8.87
CA MET A 59 4.96 -6.80 9.72
C MET A 59 6.38 -6.79 9.12
N ARG A 60 6.82 -7.94 8.56
CA ARG A 60 8.11 -8.03 7.87
C ARG A 60 8.13 -7.12 6.64
N GLU A 61 7.07 -7.15 5.83
CA GLU A 61 6.97 -6.31 4.63
C GLU A 61 7.03 -4.83 4.99
N ALA A 62 6.24 -4.39 5.94
CA ALA A 62 6.19 -2.99 6.36
C ALA A 62 7.51 -2.55 7.02
N LYS A 63 7.92 -3.21 8.10
CA LYS A 63 9.03 -2.77 8.94
C LYS A 63 10.40 -2.96 8.28
N PHE A 64 10.60 -4.06 7.58
CA PHE A 64 11.94 -4.40 7.06
C PHE A 64 12.07 -4.12 5.57
N LEU A 65 11.07 -4.45 4.73
CA LEU A 65 11.19 -4.23 3.30
C LEU A 65 10.90 -2.77 2.91
N ASN A 66 9.75 -2.23 3.30
CA ASN A 66 9.39 -0.86 2.92
C ASN A 66 10.29 0.17 3.60
N ASN A 67 10.63 -0.01 4.88
CA ASN A 67 11.57 0.86 5.54
C ASN A 67 12.97 0.83 4.89
N ALA A 68 13.47 -0.35 4.53
CA ALA A 68 14.75 -0.47 3.83
C ALA A 68 14.70 0.18 2.44
N ARG A 69 13.63 0.00 1.68
CA ARG A 69 13.43 0.67 0.38
C ARG A 69 13.49 2.18 0.52
N MET A 70 12.77 2.73 1.49
CA MET A 70 12.79 4.17 1.76
C MET A 70 14.21 4.67 2.10
N MET A 71 14.95 3.94 2.96
CA MET A 71 16.34 4.29 3.32
C MET A 71 17.28 4.25 2.12
N MET A 72 17.03 3.39 1.15
CA MET A 72 17.80 3.31 -0.12
C MET A 72 17.33 4.29 -1.19
N GLY A 73 16.30 5.12 -0.90
CA GLY A 73 15.74 6.06 -1.86
C GLY A 73 14.92 5.41 -2.97
N THR A 74 14.52 4.13 -2.80
CA THR A 74 13.64 3.43 -3.75
C THR A 74 12.19 3.47 -3.30
N SER A 75 11.25 3.23 -4.23
CA SER A 75 9.82 3.25 -3.94
C SER A 75 9.39 2.07 -3.08
N CYS A 76 8.52 2.34 -2.10
CA CYS A 76 7.82 1.31 -1.35
C CYS A 76 6.68 0.70 -2.17
N ALA A 77 6.01 -0.32 -1.62
CA ALA A 77 4.78 -0.88 -2.16
C ALA A 77 3.63 -0.68 -1.18
N ILE A 78 2.45 -0.36 -1.70
CA ILE A 78 1.20 -0.37 -0.94
C ILE A 78 0.69 -1.81 -0.90
N SER A 79 0.18 -2.24 0.25
CA SER A 79 -0.33 -3.59 0.46
C SER A 79 -1.63 -3.52 1.26
N GLY A 80 -2.76 -3.50 0.58
CA GLY A 80 -4.10 -3.40 1.16
C GLY A 80 -4.41 -1.99 1.64
N SER A 81 -4.42 -1.79 2.93
CA SER A 81 -4.91 -0.63 3.66
C SER A 81 -3.77 0.16 4.32
N GLY A 82 -4.10 1.25 5.02
CA GLY A 82 -3.13 2.00 5.81
C GLY A 82 -2.14 2.81 4.98
N TRP A 83 -2.62 3.56 4.01
CA TRP A 83 -1.77 4.40 3.16
C TRP A 83 -2.40 5.76 2.90
N MET A 84 -1.57 6.72 2.53
CA MET A 84 -1.95 8.10 2.25
C MET A 84 -1.64 8.44 0.80
N VAL A 85 -2.52 9.23 0.18
CA VAL A 85 -2.33 9.83 -1.15
C VAL A 85 -2.65 11.32 -1.11
N SER A 86 -1.79 12.14 -1.70
CA SER A 86 -2.04 13.57 -1.86
C SER A 86 -3.23 13.83 -2.81
N ALA A 87 -4.04 14.81 -2.47
CA ALA A 87 -5.10 15.32 -3.35
C ALA A 87 -4.56 15.75 -4.73
N ARG A 88 -3.31 16.21 -4.80
CA ARG A 88 -2.63 16.53 -6.06
C ARG A 88 -2.55 15.34 -7.00
N ILE A 89 -2.23 14.15 -6.50
CA ILE A 89 -2.17 12.91 -7.30
C ILE A 89 -3.57 12.55 -7.79
N VAL A 90 -4.56 12.53 -6.88
CA VAL A 90 -5.96 12.18 -7.21
C VAL A 90 -6.55 13.12 -8.27
N LYS A 91 -6.29 14.42 -8.14
CA LYS A 91 -6.70 15.42 -9.15
C LYS A 91 -6.00 15.21 -10.49
N GLY A 92 -4.70 14.92 -10.47
CA GLY A 92 -3.91 14.67 -11.70
C GLY A 92 -4.40 13.44 -12.48
N MET A 93 -5.01 12.48 -11.80
CA MET A 93 -5.63 11.29 -12.40
C MET A 93 -7.09 11.52 -12.85
N HIS A 94 -7.65 12.71 -12.63
CA HIS A 94 -9.08 13.01 -12.87
C HIS A 94 -10.05 12.15 -12.04
N GLY A 95 -9.61 11.59 -10.93
CA GLY A 95 -10.37 10.74 -10.03
C GLY A 95 -9.69 9.41 -9.75
N TRP A 96 -10.42 8.46 -9.16
CA TRP A 96 -9.92 7.14 -8.81
C TRP A 96 -10.39 6.11 -9.84
N ASP A 97 -9.49 5.62 -10.69
CA ASP A 97 -9.77 4.69 -11.79
C ASP A 97 -9.02 3.34 -11.62
N PHE A 98 -9.03 2.81 -10.42
CA PHE A 98 -8.39 1.52 -10.10
C PHE A 98 -9.47 0.50 -9.72
N HIS A 99 -9.71 -0.48 -10.60
CA HIS A 99 -10.84 -1.41 -10.53
C HIS A 99 -10.44 -2.89 -10.55
N THR A 100 -9.13 -3.20 -10.42
CA THR A 100 -8.71 -4.60 -10.32
C THR A 100 -9.04 -5.16 -8.94
N LEU A 101 -8.96 -6.49 -8.79
CA LEU A 101 -9.17 -7.15 -7.50
C LEU A 101 -8.08 -6.84 -6.45
N THR A 102 -7.02 -6.17 -6.87
CA THR A 102 -5.92 -5.65 -6.04
C THR A 102 -5.63 -4.21 -6.49
N GLU A 103 -6.56 -3.31 -6.18
CA GLU A 103 -6.49 -1.89 -6.53
C GLU A 103 -5.28 -1.19 -5.89
N ASP A 104 -4.85 -1.65 -4.73
CA ASP A 104 -3.65 -1.25 -4.01
C ASP A 104 -2.37 -1.53 -4.83
N ILE A 105 -2.25 -2.74 -5.35
CA ILE A 105 -1.14 -3.14 -6.25
C ILE A 105 -1.25 -2.42 -7.59
N GLN A 106 -2.47 -2.24 -8.11
CA GLN A 106 -2.68 -1.47 -9.33
C GLN A 106 -2.21 -0.03 -9.16
N PHE A 107 -2.57 0.62 -8.05
CA PHE A 107 -2.13 1.98 -7.75
C PHE A 107 -0.60 2.06 -7.51
N SER A 108 -0.02 1.10 -6.78
CA SER A 108 1.44 1.03 -6.61
C SER A 108 2.16 0.92 -7.96
N THR A 109 1.62 0.08 -8.86
CA THR A 109 2.19 -0.11 -10.20
C THR A 109 2.03 1.15 -11.06
N PHE A 110 0.90 1.84 -10.96
CA PHE A 110 0.68 3.14 -11.59
C PHE A 110 1.71 4.17 -11.10
N CYS A 111 1.94 4.26 -9.80
CA CYS A 111 2.94 5.16 -9.24
C CYS A 111 4.34 4.88 -9.81
N CYS A 112 4.73 3.60 -9.84
CA CYS A 112 6.01 3.18 -10.43
C CYS A 112 6.11 3.56 -11.91
N ALA A 113 5.07 3.29 -12.71
CA ALA A 113 5.05 3.61 -14.15
C ALA A 113 5.11 5.13 -14.43
N HIS A 114 4.68 5.96 -13.48
CA HIS A 114 4.68 7.43 -13.60
C HIS A 114 5.79 8.11 -12.79
N ASN A 115 6.76 7.35 -12.30
CA ASN A 115 7.88 7.86 -11.48
C ASN A 115 7.41 8.63 -10.23
N ILE A 116 6.34 8.16 -9.60
CA ILE A 116 5.81 8.66 -8.33
C ILE A 116 6.37 7.80 -7.22
N GLN A 117 7.24 8.34 -6.40
CA GLN A 117 7.82 7.62 -5.28
C GLN A 117 6.79 7.41 -4.16
N ILE A 118 6.67 6.16 -3.71
CA ILE A 118 5.89 5.80 -2.53
C ILE A 118 6.83 5.75 -1.33
N GLY A 119 6.58 6.59 -0.33
CA GLY A 119 7.30 6.61 0.93
C GLY A 119 6.77 5.58 1.93
N TYR A 120 7.44 5.49 3.08
CA TYR A 120 7.01 4.70 4.23
C TYR A 120 7.00 5.57 5.50
N ALA A 121 5.91 5.49 6.27
CA ALA A 121 5.81 6.09 7.59
C ALA A 121 5.64 5.01 8.66
N PRO A 122 6.31 5.09 9.83
CA PRO A 122 6.11 4.15 10.92
C PRO A 122 4.80 4.42 11.69
N ALA A 123 3.75 4.84 10.98
CA ALA A 123 2.41 5.03 11.51
C ALA A 123 1.73 3.66 11.63
N GLU A 124 1.37 3.28 12.85
CA GLU A 124 0.89 1.94 13.13
C GLU A 124 -0.63 1.83 13.00
N PHE A 125 -1.07 0.82 12.29
CA PHE A 125 -2.47 0.38 12.26
C PHE A 125 -2.58 -1.12 12.42
N PHE A 126 -3.74 -1.59 12.86
CA PHE A 126 -4.00 -2.97 13.20
C PHE A 126 -5.10 -3.51 12.28
N ASP A 127 -4.77 -4.56 11.57
CA ASP A 127 -5.63 -5.23 10.60
C ASP A 127 -6.04 -6.62 11.11
N GLU A 128 -7.10 -7.18 10.55
CA GLU A 128 -7.59 -8.51 10.89
C GLU A 128 -7.16 -9.54 9.87
N GLN A 129 -6.57 -10.64 10.35
CA GLN A 129 -6.04 -11.70 9.50
C GLN A 129 -7.01 -12.90 9.45
N PRO A 130 -7.05 -13.67 8.35
CA PRO A 130 -7.90 -14.85 8.25
C PRO A 130 -7.50 -15.90 9.29
N LEU A 131 -8.50 -16.54 9.90
CA LEU A 131 -8.31 -17.55 10.95
C LEU A 131 -8.23 -18.97 10.40
N THR A 132 -8.77 -19.23 9.21
CA THR A 132 -8.88 -20.57 8.64
C THR A 132 -8.13 -20.69 7.31
N PHE A 133 -7.63 -21.90 7.04
CA PHE A 133 -6.97 -22.18 5.76
C PHE A 133 -7.88 -21.89 4.55
N LYS A 134 -9.17 -22.22 4.64
CA LYS A 134 -10.15 -21.97 3.57
C LYS A 134 -10.27 -20.47 3.26
N ALA A 135 -10.39 -19.63 4.29
CA ALA A 135 -10.46 -18.17 4.11
C ALA A 135 -9.16 -17.62 3.50
N SER A 136 -8.02 -18.05 4.02
CA SER A 136 -6.70 -17.72 3.51
C SER A 136 -6.54 -18.12 2.04
N TRP A 137 -6.96 -19.32 1.66
CA TRP A 137 -6.87 -19.81 0.28
C TRP A 137 -7.68 -18.96 -0.69
N ILE A 138 -8.96 -18.67 -0.34
CA ILE A 138 -9.85 -17.84 -1.17
C ILE A 138 -9.27 -16.43 -1.33
N GLN A 139 -8.75 -15.83 -0.28
CA GLN A 139 -8.11 -14.52 -0.32
C GLN A 139 -6.90 -14.50 -1.23
N ARG A 140 -6.00 -15.51 -1.13
CA ARG A 140 -4.80 -15.60 -1.98
C ARG A 140 -5.14 -15.85 -3.45
N LEU A 141 -6.19 -16.62 -3.76
CA LEU A 141 -6.66 -16.78 -5.14
C LEU A 141 -7.15 -15.44 -5.70
N ARG A 142 -7.86 -14.64 -4.91
CA ARG A 142 -8.28 -13.29 -5.31
C ARG A 142 -7.08 -12.40 -5.60
N TRP A 143 -6.08 -12.41 -4.73
CA TRP A 143 -4.85 -11.65 -4.93
C TRP A 143 -4.11 -12.09 -6.19
N THR A 144 -3.91 -13.39 -6.37
CA THR A 144 -3.25 -13.93 -7.57
C THR A 144 -3.95 -13.47 -8.84
N LYS A 145 -5.29 -13.53 -8.88
CA LYS A 145 -6.06 -13.04 -10.01
C LYS A 145 -5.85 -11.53 -10.23
N GLY A 146 -5.86 -10.74 -9.15
CA GLY A 146 -5.59 -9.30 -9.20
C GLY A 146 -4.20 -8.98 -9.76
N PHE A 147 -3.16 -9.69 -9.30
CA PHE A 147 -1.80 -9.53 -9.83
C PHE A 147 -1.73 -9.77 -11.34
N TYR A 148 -2.40 -10.80 -11.87
CA TYR A 148 -2.47 -11.03 -13.32
C TYR A 148 -3.20 -9.90 -14.04
N GLN A 149 -4.29 -9.39 -13.48
CA GLN A 149 -5.01 -8.24 -14.04
C GLN A 149 -4.09 -7.01 -14.16
N VAL A 150 -3.35 -6.69 -13.09
CA VAL A 150 -2.39 -5.59 -13.07
C VAL A 150 -1.25 -5.82 -14.07
N PHE A 151 -0.70 -7.04 -14.13
CA PHE A 151 0.37 -7.38 -15.08
C PHE A 151 -0.07 -7.15 -16.54
N PHE A 152 -1.26 -7.60 -16.93
CA PHE A 152 -1.75 -7.38 -18.30
C PHE A 152 -2.08 -5.91 -18.59
N SER A 153 -2.46 -5.12 -17.57
CA SER A 153 -2.75 -3.70 -17.76
C SER A 153 -1.49 -2.84 -17.85
N TYR A 154 -0.46 -3.12 -17.03
CA TYR A 154 0.71 -2.24 -16.86
C TYR A 154 2.04 -2.87 -17.28
N GLY A 155 2.09 -4.16 -17.62
CA GLY A 155 3.34 -4.85 -17.88
C GLY A 155 4.19 -4.21 -18.98
N THR A 156 3.57 -3.73 -20.05
CA THR A 156 4.27 -3.02 -21.14
C THR A 156 4.85 -1.67 -20.69
N ASP A 157 4.15 -0.94 -19.84
CA ASP A 157 4.61 0.38 -19.36
C ASP A 157 5.74 0.24 -18.34
N LEU A 158 5.68 -0.80 -17.49
CA LEU A 158 6.79 -1.17 -16.61
C LEU A 158 8.06 -1.52 -17.41
N LEU A 159 7.92 -2.33 -18.46
CA LEU A 159 9.06 -2.67 -19.33
C LEU A 159 9.65 -1.43 -19.99
N LYS A 160 8.83 -0.51 -20.50
CA LYS A 160 9.29 0.78 -21.04
C LYS A 160 10.00 1.61 -19.96
N GLY A 161 9.49 1.63 -18.73
CA GLY A 161 10.11 2.32 -17.60
C GLY A 161 11.51 1.78 -17.30
N ILE A 162 11.66 0.45 -17.24
CA ILE A 162 12.97 -0.21 -17.04
C ILE A 162 13.97 0.20 -18.14
N VAL A 163 13.55 0.16 -19.42
CA VAL A 163 14.42 0.56 -20.55
C VAL A 163 14.83 2.02 -20.46
N LYS A 164 13.98 2.90 -19.92
CA LYS A 164 14.25 4.31 -19.72
C LYS A 164 15.05 4.63 -18.43
N GLY A 165 15.40 3.62 -17.64
CA GLY A 165 16.10 3.79 -16.36
C GLY A 165 15.22 4.44 -15.26
N GLN A 166 13.93 4.34 -15.34
CA GLN A 166 12.99 4.79 -14.31
C GLN A 166 12.86 3.72 -13.24
N PHE A 167 13.43 3.95 -12.07
CA PHE A 167 13.48 3.01 -10.95
C PHE A 167 12.87 3.62 -9.67
N ALA A 168 11.75 4.31 -9.81
CA ALA A 168 11.03 4.87 -8.65
C ALA A 168 10.45 3.80 -7.72
#